data_b9547ae1e1534d040d9d7dc7fae11e0e
#
_entry.id   b9547ae1e1534d040d9d7dc7fae11e0e
#
_cell.length_a   1.000
_cell.length_b   1.000
_cell.length_c   1.000
_cell.angle_alpha   90.00
_cell.angle_beta   90.00
_cell.angle_gamma   90.00
#
_symmetry.space_group_name_H-M   'P 1'
#
loop_
_entity.id
_entity.type
_entity.pdbx_description
1 polymer ?
#
loop_
_entity_poly.entity_id
_entity_poly.type
_entity_poly.pdbx_seq_one_letter_code
_entity_poly.pdbx_strand_id
1 'polypeptide(L)'
;MPSLRILRTFLAVAAEGSFTAAGQRVALTQVAVGLQMRTLENDLKRKLFARQGKLVTLNEQGRALVPIATQLVALYEQAKHGTRADAPLAGTVQFGSIVSALSQLVRATLELKRHHPAVDLHVVSGKSNRLIAQVENHELDAAVVVYNPAIKRPSLVWTPLYAEPMVLLAPRAARPAAPADMVERYPFIRFDRTEHTGELVERTLRRLRAKPQEFLELNSIETIVELVRDGMGVAMLPNLARHGWEGDPRLRLLPLAQTAESRQIALVQLRTAARAEIITAVGQQFVAALAVPD
;
A
#
# COMPACT_ATOMS: atom_id res chain seq x y z
N MET A 1 -22.84 -23.75 -16.71
CA MET A 1 -22.07 -22.96 -15.72
C MET A 1 -20.58 -22.99 -16.05
N PRO A 2 -19.89 -21.88 -16.12
CA PRO A 2 -18.47 -21.89 -16.40
C PRO A 2 -17.73 -22.63 -15.29
N SER A 3 -16.87 -23.57 -15.66
CA SER A 3 -16.04 -24.28 -14.69
C SER A 3 -14.90 -23.36 -14.23
N LEU A 4 -14.42 -23.53 -13.01
CA LEU A 4 -13.23 -22.81 -12.50
C LEU A 4 -12.01 -22.93 -13.41
N ARG A 5 -11.89 -24.06 -14.10
CA ARG A 5 -10.84 -24.26 -15.10
C ARG A 5 -10.94 -23.25 -16.25
N ILE A 6 -12.15 -22.93 -16.71
CA ILE A 6 -12.39 -21.93 -17.76
C ILE A 6 -12.01 -20.53 -17.25
N LEU A 7 -12.33 -20.19 -15.97
CA LEU A 7 -11.94 -18.92 -15.37
C LEU A 7 -10.42 -18.79 -15.24
N ARG A 8 -9.70 -19.84 -14.86
CA ARG A 8 -8.23 -19.84 -14.86
C ARG A 8 -7.64 -19.62 -16.26
N THR A 9 -8.23 -20.26 -17.29
CA THR A 9 -7.81 -20.03 -18.67
C THR A 9 -8.08 -18.60 -19.11
N PHE A 10 -9.23 -18.03 -18.73
CA PHE A 10 -9.54 -16.62 -18.98
C PHE A 10 -8.51 -15.67 -18.35
N LEU A 11 -8.13 -15.88 -17.07
CA LEU A 11 -7.11 -15.09 -16.39
C LEU A 11 -5.74 -15.22 -17.04
N ALA A 12 -5.36 -16.42 -17.52
CA ALA A 12 -4.14 -16.60 -18.28
C ALA A 12 -4.16 -15.81 -19.60
N VAL A 13 -5.30 -15.81 -20.34
CA VAL A 13 -5.45 -15.01 -21.56
C VAL A 13 -5.38 -13.52 -21.26
N ALA A 14 -5.99 -13.08 -20.16
CA ALA A 14 -5.96 -11.68 -19.74
C ALA A 14 -4.53 -11.19 -19.43
N ALA A 15 -3.70 -12.05 -18.82
CA ALA A 15 -2.32 -11.73 -18.47
C ALA A 15 -1.38 -11.77 -19.68
N GLU A 16 -1.54 -12.77 -20.56
CA GLU A 16 -0.60 -13.01 -21.68
C GLU A 16 -0.97 -12.23 -22.97
N GLY A 17 -2.20 -11.74 -23.10
CA GLY A 17 -2.68 -11.06 -24.32
C GLY A 17 -2.68 -11.95 -25.58
N SER A 18 -2.51 -13.26 -25.43
CA SER A 18 -2.37 -14.24 -26.51
C SER A 18 -2.97 -15.60 -26.12
N PHE A 19 -3.79 -16.17 -26.99
CA PHE A 19 -4.33 -17.51 -26.77
C PHE A 19 -3.24 -18.59 -26.80
N THR A 20 -2.20 -18.40 -27.60
CA THR A 20 -1.07 -19.33 -27.69
C THR A 20 -0.25 -19.32 -26.40
N ALA A 21 0.15 -18.15 -25.91
CA ALA A 21 0.92 -18.02 -24.68
C ALA A 21 0.10 -18.47 -23.45
N ALA A 22 -1.17 -18.10 -23.38
CA ALA A 22 -2.09 -18.59 -22.35
C ALA A 22 -2.22 -20.12 -22.37
N GLY A 23 -2.30 -20.74 -23.57
CA GLY A 23 -2.33 -22.19 -23.74
C GLY A 23 -1.09 -22.86 -23.13
N GLN A 24 0.10 -22.35 -23.40
CA GLN A 24 1.34 -22.84 -22.80
C GLN A 24 1.30 -22.78 -21.28
N ARG A 25 0.82 -21.66 -20.72
CA ARG A 25 0.72 -21.46 -19.28
C ARG A 25 -0.24 -22.41 -18.57
N VAL A 26 -1.35 -22.77 -19.21
CA VAL A 26 -2.39 -23.64 -18.64
C VAL A 26 -2.38 -25.08 -19.18
N ALA A 27 -1.33 -25.48 -19.89
CA ALA A 27 -1.16 -26.79 -20.54
C ALA A 27 -2.33 -27.16 -21.48
N LEU A 28 -2.74 -26.21 -22.33
CA LEU A 28 -3.79 -26.38 -23.35
C LEU A 28 -3.29 -25.93 -24.72
N THR A 29 -3.93 -26.48 -25.77
CA THR A 29 -3.72 -25.97 -27.14
C THR A 29 -4.41 -24.61 -27.32
N GLN A 30 -3.93 -23.79 -28.25
CA GLN A 30 -4.59 -22.54 -28.65
C GLN A 30 -6.05 -22.72 -29.00
N VAL A 31 -6.38 -23.81 -29.69
CA VAL A 31 -7.75 -24.14 -30.10
C VAL A 31 -8.63 -24.43 -28.88
N ALA A 32 -8.12 -25.19 -27.91
CA ALA A 32 -8.84 -25.49 -26.68
C ALA A 32 -9.06 -24.21 -25.83
N VAL A 33 -8.06 -23.31 -25.74
CA VAL A 33 -8.22 -22.00 -25.10
C VAL A 33 -9.32 -21.19 -25.79
N GLY A 34 -9.28 -21.10 -27.12
CA GLY A 34 -10.30 -20.39 -27.90
C GLY A 34 -11.71 -20.92 -27.68
N LEU A 35 -11.87 -22.27 -27.62
CA LEU A 35 -13.14 -22.90 -27.34
C LEU A 35 -13.65 -22.60 -25.95
N GLN A 36 -12.77 -22.66 -24.93
CA GLN A 36 -13.11 -22.29 -23.55
C GLN A 36 -13.53 -20.82 -23.41
N MET A 37 -12.87 -19.91 -24.12
CA MET A 37 -13.26 -18.49 -24.12
C MET A 37 -14.62 -18.27 -24.77
N ARG A 38 -14.93 -18.94 -25.86
CA ARG A 38 -16.26 -18.89 -26.46
C ARG A 38 -17.35 -19.48 -25.54
N THR A 39 -17.05 -20.58 -24.84
CA THR A 39 -17.96 -21.15 -23.84
C THR A 39 -18.24 -20.14 -22.73
N LEU A 40 -17.22 -19.47 -22.21
CA LEU A 40 -17.36 -18.46 -21.18
C LEU A 40 -18.21 -17.27 -21.64
N GLU A 41 -17.93 -16.74 -22.83
CA GLU A 41 -18.70 -15.64 -23.43
C GLU A 41 -20.19 -16.02 -23.62
N ASN A 42 -20.46 -17.25 -24.06
CA ASN A 42 -21.82 -17.76 -24.25
C ASN A 42 -22.56 -17.92 -22.91
N ASP A 43 -21.91 -18.50 -21.90
CA ASP A 43 -22.48 -18.66 -20.56
C ASP A 43 -22.81 -17.30 -19.91
N LEU A 44 -21.94 -16.34 -20.09
CA LEU A 44 -22.13 -14.99 -19.57
C LEU A 44 -23.00 -14.09 -20.47
N LYS A 45 -23.37 -14.58 -21.67
CA LYS A 45 -24.14 -13.87 -22.70
C LYS A 45 -23.53 -12.50 -23.05
N ARG A 46 -22.20 -12.39 -23.04
CA ARG A 46 -21.46 -11.14 -23.35
C ARG A 46 -20.10 -11.45 -23.97
N LYS A 47 -19.61 -10.56 -24.82
CA LYS A 47 -18.25 -10.62 -25.35
C LYS A 47 -17.28 -10.06 -24.33
N LEU A 48 -16.12 -10.71 -24.21
CA LEU A 48 -15.05 -10.34 -23.26
C LEU A 48 -13.82 -9.82 -23.96
N PHE A 49 -13.67 -10.12 -25.24
CA PHE A 49 -12.50 -9.77 -26.04
C PHE A 49 -12.86 -8.84 -27.19
N ALA A 50 -11.98 -7.85 -27.45
CA ALA A 50 -12.00 -7.06 -28.67
C ALA A 50 -11.06 -7.71 -29.70
N ARG A 51 -11.48 -7.75 -30.97
CA ARG A 51 -10.65 -8.21 -32.08
C ARG A 51 -9.90 -7.03 -32.68
N GLN A 52 -8.62 -6.94 -32.46
CA GLN A 52 -7.72 -6.03 -33.17
C GLN A 52 -6.60 -6.85 -33.85
N GLY A 53 -6.81 -7.30 -35.06
CA GLY A 53 -5.84 -8.09 -35.80
C GLY A 53 -5.52 -9.44 -35.14
N LYS A 54 -4.22 -9.71 -34.91
CA LYS A 54 -3.72 -10.96 -34.27
C LYS A 54 -3.63 -10.86 -32.75
N LEU A 55 -3.80 -9.68 -32.16
CA LEU A 55 -3.75 -9.47 -30.70
C LEU A 55 -5.12 -9.67 -30.08
N VAL A 56 -5.14 -10.36 -28.95
CA VAL A 56 -6.33 -10.60 -28.13
C VAL A 56 -6.31 -9.59 -26.99
N THR A 57 -7.20 -8.59 -27.06
CA THR A 57 -7.32 -7.59 -26.00
C THR A 57 -8.67 -7.74 -25.31
N LEU A 58 -8.70 -7.50 -23.99
CA LEU A 58 -9.95 -7.45 -23.25
C LEU A 58 -10.74 -6.18 -23.62
N ASN A 59 -12.05 -6.35 -23.86
CA ASN A 59 -12.96 -5.21 -23.90
C ASN A 59 -13.31 -4.74 -22.47
N GLU A 60 -14.20 -3.77 -22.31
CA GLU A 60 -14.62 -3.25 -21.00
C GLU A 60 -15.22 -4.36 -20.11
N GLN A 61 -16.07 -5.22 -20.68
CA GLN A 61 -16.69 -6.34 -19.96
C GLN A 61 -15.66 -7.38 -19.54
N GLY A 62 -14.66 -7.64 -20.38
CA GLY A 62 -13.55 -8.53 -20.05
C GLY A 62 -12.70 -7.97 -18.90
N ARG A 63 -12.37 -6.69 -18.95
CA ARG A 63 -11.63 -6.03 -17.85
C ARG A 63 -12.41 -6.08 -16.53
N ALA A 64 -13.72 -5.83 -16.57
CA ALA A 64 -14.57 -5.93 -15.38
C ALA A 64 -14.70 -7.37 -14.85
N LEU A 65 -14.54 -8.38 -15.69
CA LEU A 65 -14.59 -9.78 -15.26
C LEU A 65 -13.30 -10.25 -14.57
N VAL A 66 -12.13 -9.67 -14.88
CA VAL A 66 -10.84 -10.08 -14.32
C VAL A 66 -10.87 -10.16 -12.80
N PRO A 67 -11.25 -9.09 -12.06
CA PRO A 67 -11.29 -9.12 -10.61
C PRO A 67 -12.25 -10.17 -10.07
N ILE A 68 -13.42 -10.34 -10.69
CA ILE A 68 -14.44 -11.31 -10.29
C ILE A 68 -13.92 -12.75 -10.47
N ALA A 69 -13.30 -13.03 -11.62
CA ALA A 69 -12.74 -14.35 -11.92
C ALA A 69 -11.58 -14.70 -10.96
N THR A 70 -10.72 -13.73 -10.65
CA THR A 70 -9.64 -13.90 -9.68
C THR A 70 -10.19 -14.28 -8.31
N GLN A 71 -11.22 -13.58 -7.85
CA GLN A 71 -11.88 -13.82 -6.58
C GLN A 71 -12.54 -15.22 -6.50
N LEU A 72 -13.26 -15.63 -7.55
CA LEU A 72 -13.90 -16.94 -7.61
C LEU A 72 -12.87 -18.08 -7.56
N VAL A 73 -11.77 -17.95 -8.31
CA VAL A 73 -10.68 -18.94 -8.30
C VAL A 73 -10.05 -19.03 -6.92
N ALA A 74 -9.79 -17.90 -6.28
CA ALA A 74 -9.18 -17.86 -4.95
C ALA A 74 -10.09 -18.43 -3.86
N LEU A 75 -11.40 -18.11 -3.86
CA LEU A 75 -12.38 -18.67 -2.93
C LEU A 75 -12.48 -20.19 -3.06
N TYR A 76 -12.40 -20.71 -4.27
CA TYR A 76 -12.41 -22.16 -4.49
C TYR A 76 -11.14 -22.83 -3.97
N GLU A 77 -9.97 -22.24 -4.18
CA GLU A 77 -8.73 -22.77 -3.60
C GLU A 77 -8.80 -22.77 -2.07
N GLN A 78 -9.32 -21.70 -1.48
CA GLN A 78 -9.57 -21.62 -0.04
C GLN A 78 -10.53 -22.73 0.44
N ALA A 79 -11.64 -22.95 -0.26
CA ALA A 79 -12.57 -24.03 0.06
C ALA A 79 -11.95 -25.44 -0.08
N LYS A 80 -11.05 -25.62 -1.06
CA LYS A 80 -10.36 -26.90 -1.29
C LYS A 80 -9.31 -27.22 -0.22
N HIS A 81 -8.62 -26.20 0.26
CA HIS A 81 -7.56 -26.39 1.28
C HIS A 81 -8.09 -26.43 2.70
N GLY A 82 -9.37 -26.11 2.91
CA GLY A 82 -10.03 -26.12 4.22
C GLY A 82 -9.49 -24.99 5.14
N THR A 83 -10.30 -24.60 6.11
CA THR A 83 -9.89 -23.71 7.22
C THR A 83 -9.09 -24.50 8.27
N ARG A 84 -7.92 -25.03 7.91
CA ARG A 84 -6.99 -25.56 8.90
C ARG A 84 -6.16 -24.41 9.43
N ALA A 85 -6.37 -24.04 10.68
CA ALA A 85 -5.60 -23.01 11.38
C ALA A 85 -4.07 -23.27 11.37
N ASP A 86 -3.64 -24.50 11.04
CA ASP A 86 -2.25 -24.93 11.02
C ASP A 86 -1.71 -25.23 9.61
N ALA A 87 -2.47 -24.98 8.53
CA ALA A 87 -1.95 -25.22 7.18
C ALA A 87 -0.92 -24.11 6.81
N PRO A 88 0.26 -24.49 6.27
CA PRO A 88 1.22 -23.49 5.84
C PRO A 88 0.62 -22.58 4.78
N LEU A 89 0.70 -21.26 5.00
CA LEU A 89 0.25 -20.26 4.05
C LEU A 89 1.04 -20.41 2.75
N ALA A 90 0.37 -20.28 1.60
CA ALA A 90 0.98 -20.42 0.29
C ALA A 90 0.30 -19.52 -0.75
N GLY A 91 1.08 -19.04 -1.70
CA GLY A 91 0.61 -18.26 -2.85
C GLY A 91 1.24 -16.88 -2.94
N THR A 92 1.00 -16.20 -4.06
CA THR A 92 1.56 -14.88 -4.35
C THR A 92 0.60 -13.79 -3.88
N VAL A 93 1.11 -12.77 -3.20
CA VAL A 93 0.37 -11.59 -2.73
C VAL A 93 1.06 -10.32 -3.20
N GLN A 94 0.27 -9.39 -3.74
CA GLN A 94 0.72 -8.07 -4.18
C GLN A 94 0.46 -7.04 -3.08
N PHE A 95 1.51 -6.49 -2.49
CA PHE A 95 1.42 -5.47 -1.46
C PHE A 95 1.86 -4.09 -1.95
N GLY A 96 1.11 -3.06 -1.55
CA GLY A 96 1.54 -1.68 -1.63
C GLY A 96 2.10 -1.17 -0.30
N SER A 97 3.03 -0.22 -0.31
CA SER A 97 3.44 0.51 0.88
C SER A 97 3.79 1.95 0.58
N ILE A 98 3.47 2.86 1.50
CA ILE A 98 4.10 4.17 1.51
C ILE A 98 5.60 4.01 1.76
N VAL A 99 6.41 4.92 1.23
CA VAL A 99 7.88 4.84 1.31
C VAL A 99 8.35 4.72 2.76
N SER A 100 7.80 5.53 3.68
CA SER A 100 8.21 5.55 5.09
C SER A 100 7.91 4.27 5.87
N ALA A 101 7.02 3.38 5.38
CA ALA A 101 6.68 2.09 6.00
C ALA A 101 7.23 0.89 5.24
N LEU A 102 7.94 1.12 4.12
CA LEU A 102 8.38 0.05 3.22
C LEU A 102 9.36 -0.92 3.90
N SER A 103 10.34 -0.39 4.63
CA SER A 103 11.34 -1.23 5.31
C SER A 103 10.70 -2.16 6.35
N GLN A 104 9.72 -1.64 7.10
CA GLN A 104 8.97 -2.42 8.09
C GLN A 104 8.13 -3.51 7.42
N LEU A 105 7.46 -3.20 6.29
CA LEU A 105 6.72 -4.19 5.53
C LEU A 105 7.64 -5.29 5.00
N VAL A 106 8.80 -4.94 4.44
CA VAL A 106 9.78 -5.93 3.96
C VAL A 106 10.26 -6.83 5.10
N ARG A 107 10.58 -6.28 6.28
CA ARG A 107 10.96 -7.08 7.47
C ARG A 107 9.85 -8.05 7.87
N ALA A 108 8.60 -7.58 7.94
CA ALA A 108 7.44 -8.41 8.27
C ALA A 108 7.24 -9.54 7.24
N THR A 109 7.44 -9.25 5.96
CA THR A 109 7.31 -10.25 4.89
C THR A 109 8.42 -11.29 4.93
N LEU A 110 9.65 -10.89 5.23
CA LEU A 110 10.78 -11.81 5.40
C LEU A 110 10.56 -12.74 6.60
N GLU A 111 10.05 -12.23 7.70
CA GLU A 111 9.74 -13.05 8.88
C GLU A 111 8.60 -14.04 8.58
N LEU A 112 7.54 -13.59 7.90
CA LEU A 112 6.47 -14.50 7.47
C LEU A 112 7.01 -15.60 6.55
N LYS A 113 7.90 -15.26 5.61
CA LYS A 113 8.48 -16.23 4.66
C LYS A 113 9.33 -17.29 5.33
N ARG A 114 9.95 -17.03 6.49
CA ARG A 114 10.69 -18.04 7.27
C ARG A 114 9.77 -19.16 7.78
N HIS A 115 8.54 -18.82 8.17
CA HIS A 115 7.56 -19.77 8.67
C HIS A 115 6.68 -20.37 7.56
N HIS A 116 6.52 -19.63 6.44
CA HIS A 116 5.68 -20.00 5.31
C HIS A 116 6.45 -19.82 3.98
N PRO A 117 7.41 -20.69 3.64
CA PRO A 117 8.28 -20.54 2.47
C PRO A 117 7.54 -20.50 1.13
N ALA A 118 6.33 -21.07 1.07
CA ALA A 118 5.48 -21.12 -0.11
C ALA A 118 4.69 -19.80 -0.36
N VAL A 119 4.83 -18.79 0.53
CA VAL A 119 4.29 -17.45 0.31
C VAL A 119 5.27 -16.66 -0.53
N ASP A 120 4.79 -16.10 -1.64
CA ASP A 120 5.53 -15.18 -2.49
C ASP A 120 4.91 -13.79 -2.42
N LEU A 121 5.74 -12.78 -2.09
CA LEU A 121 5.30 -11.42 -1.80
C LEU A 121 5.97 -10.45 -2.76
N HIS A 122 5.14 -9.75 -3.54
CA HIS A 122 5.56 -8.66 -4.39
C HIS A 122 5.18 -7.33 -3.74
N VAL A 123 6.16 -6.45 -3.54
CA VAL A 123 5.95 -5.18 -2.86
C VAL A 123 6.26 -4.02 -3.79
N VAL A 124 5.32 -3.07 -3.89
CA VAL A 124 5.48 -1.82 -4.62
C VAL A 124 5.33 -0.63 -3.68
N SER A 125 6.01 0.48 -3.97
CA SER A 125 5.87 1.70 -3.19
C SER A 125 5.09 2.77 -3.95
N GLY A 126 4.38 3.65 -3.20
CA GLY A 126 3.63 4.72 -3.80
C GLY A 126 2.96 5.65 -2.78
N LYS A 127 2.24 6.64 -3.30
CA LYS A 127 1.40 7.54 -2.49
C LYS A 127 0.14 6.81 -2.02
N SER A 128 -0.35 7.12 -0.81
CA SER A 128 -1.51 6.46 -0.19
C SER A 128 -2.73 6.41 -1.11
N ASN A 129 -3.10 7.54 -1.71
CA ASN A 129 -4.29 7.60 -2.58
C ASN A 129 -4.19 6.66 -3.79
N ARG A 130 -2.99 6.56 -4.40
CA ARG A 130 -2.75 5.66 -5.53
C ARG A 130 -2.81 4.19 -5.08
N LEU A 131 -2.17 3.86 -3.96
CA LEU A 131 -2.18 2.51 -3.43
C LEU A 131 -3.60 2.06 -3.04
N ILE A 132 -4.39 2.94 -2.44
CA ILE A 132 -5.80 2.67 -2.11
C ILE A 132 -6.61 2.38 -3.39
N ALA A 133 -6.44 3.19 -4.43
CA ALA A 133 -7.11 2.97 -5.70
C ALA A 133 -6.68 1.62 -6.35
N GLN A 134 -5.41 1.25 -6.26
CA GLN A 134 -4.92 -0.03 -6.76
C GLN A 134 -5.50 -1.22 -5.99
N VAL A 135 -5.73 -1.10 -4.66
CA VAL A 135 -6.44 -2.12 -3.88
C VAL A 135 -7.89 -2.21 -4.32
N GLU A 136 -8.59 -1.10 -4.53
CA GLU A 136 -9.98 -1.12 -5.02
C GLU A 136 -10.12 -1.72 -6.42
N ASN A 137 -9.13 -1.49 -7.27
CA ASN A 137 -9.07 -2.03 -8.63
C ASN A 137 -8.54 -3.47 -8.71
N HIS A 138 -8.27 -4.11 -7.57
CA HIS A 138 -7.68 -5.47 -7.50
C HIS A 138 -6.29 -5.60 -8.17
N GLU A 139 -5.57 -4.49 -8.34
CA GLU A 139 -4.17 -4.47 -8.78
C GLU A 139 -3.22 -4.84 -7.62
N LEU A 140 -3.64 -4.54 -6.39
CA LEU A 140 -2.98 -4.95 -5.14
C LEU A 140 -3.97 -5.71 -4.27
N ASP A 141 -3.48 -6.70 -3.53
CA ASP A 141 -4.27 -7.44 -2.54
C ASP A 141 -4.47 -6.61 -1.26
N ALA A 142 -3.43 -5.86 -0.86
CA ALA A 142 -3.45 -4.99 0.30
C ALA A 142 -2.39 -3.88 0.19
N ALA A 143 -2.52 -2.84 1.03
CA ALA A 143 -1.50 -1.79 1.13
C ALA A 143 -1.35 -1.25 2.55
N VAL A 144 -0.12 -0.86 2.91
CA VAL A 144 0.19 -0.08 4.11
C VAL A 144 0.20 1.39 3.72
N VAL A 145 -0.71 2.16 4.27
CA VAL A 145 -0.99 3.55 3.87
C VAL A 145 -1.21 4.46 5.06
N VAL A 146 -1.16 5.76 4.84
CA VAL A 146 -1.64 6.75 5.82
C VAL A 146 -3.16 6.69 5.86
N TYR A 147 -3.72 6.42 7.03
CA TYR A 147 -5.16 6.43 7.24
C TYR A 147 -5.70 7.84 7.25
N ASN A 148 -6.67 8.10 6.37
CA ASN A 148 -7.42 9.35 6.36
C ASN A 148 -8.90 9.06 6.67
N PRO A 149 -9.43 9.49 7.84
CA PRO A 149 -10.82 9.23 8.24
C PRO A 149 -11.85 9.90 7.33
N ALA A 150 -11.45 10.87 6.51
CA ALA A 150 -12.34 11.49 5.53
C ALA A 150 -12.61 10.56 4.33
N ILE A 151 -11.75 9.56 4.10
CA ILE A 151 -11.94 8.59 3.02
C ILE A 151 -12.92 7.51 3.47
N LYS A 152 -14.17 7.65 3.07
CA LYS A 152 -15.22 6.65 3.33
C LYS A 152 -15.32 5.70 2.13
N ARG A 153 -14.79 4.51 2.27
CA ARG A 153 -14.80 3.44 1.24
C ARG A 153 -15.39 2.16 1.84
N PRO A 154 -16.70 1.90 1.68
CA PRO A 154 -17.37 0.73 2.27
C PRO A 154 -16.82 -0.63 1.80
N SER A 155 -16.22 -0.68 0.61
CA SER A 155 -15.57 -1.86 0.05
C SER A 155 -14.28 -2.25 0.78
N LEU A 156 -13.67 -1.31 1.49
CA LEU A 156 -12.38 -1.49 2.15
C LEU A 156 -12.52 -1.83 3.63
N VAL A 157 -11.57 -2.62 4.12
CA VAL A 157 -11.33 -2.88 5.54
C VAL A 157 -10.01 -2.22 5.92
N TRP A 158 -10.02 -1.48 7.02
CA TRP A 158 -8.87 -0.78 7.55
C TRP A 158 -8.47 -1.41 8.88
N THR A 159 -7.23 -1.87 8.95
CA THR A 159 -6.64 -2.41 10.19
C THR A 159 -5.58 -1.43 10.66
N PRO A 160 -5.78 -0.73 11.80
CA PRO A 160 -4.76 0.14 12.37
C PRO A 160 -3.49 -0.64 12.68
N LEU A 161 -2.33 -0.11 12.33
CA LEU A 161 -1.03 -0.70 12.63
C LEU A 161 -0.31 0.06 13.75
N TYR A 162 -0.07 1.35 13.56
CA TYR A 162 0.59 2.22 14.54
C TYR A 162 0.33 3.69 14.24
N ALA A 163 0.74 4.54 15.20
CA ALA A 163 0.63 5.99 15.10
C ALA A 163 2.01 6.64 15.18
N GLU A 164 2.21 7.70 14.41
CA GLU A 164 3.42 8.52 14.38
C GLU A 164 3.06 9.94 14.85
N PRO A 165 3.51 10.36 16.03
CA PRO A 165 3.25 11.71 16.51
C PRO A 165 3.94 12.74 15.60
N MET A 166 3.26 13.86 15.36
CA MET A 166 3.89 14.98 14.65
C MET A 166 4.92 15.67 15.54
N VAL A 167 6.09 15.96 14.98
CA VAL A 167 7.19 16.65 15.65
C VAL A 167 7.70 17.81 14.79
N LEU A 168 8.34 18.77 15.42
CA LEU A 168 9.14 19.76 14.71
C LEU A 168 10.61 19.30 14.69
N LEU A 169 11.16 19.15 13.50
CA LEU A 169 12.57 18.90 13.25
C LEU A 169 13.29 20.21 13.00
N ALA A 170 14.42 20.38 13.68
CA ALA A 170 15.29 21.52 13.50
C ALA A 170 16.76 21.07 13.46
N PRO A 171 17.67 21.84 12.84
CA PRO A 171 19.09 21.61 12.94
C PRO A 171 19.55 21.67 14.41
N ARG A 172 20.48 20.83 14.81
CA ARG A 172 21.03 20.82 16.16
C ARG A 172 21.65 22.19 16.56
N ALA A 173 22.23 22.85 15.57
CA ALA A 173 22.84 24.18 15.74
C ALA A 173 21.82 25.32 15.90
N ALA A 174 20.55 25.10 15.55
CA ALA A 174 19.50 26.11 15.69
C ALA A 174 19.29 26.47 17.17
N ARG A 175 19.14 27.76 17.48
CA ARG A 175 18.88 28.23 18.83
C ARG A 175 17.50 27.69 19.30
N PRO A 176 17.47 26.97 20.44
CA PRO A 176 16.22 26.42 20.94
C PRO A 176 15.18 27.50 21.23
N ALA A 177 13.93 27.25 20.82
CA ALA A 177 12.78 28.08 21.14
C ALA A 177 11.51 27.21 21.13
N ALA A 178 10.37 27.80 21.46
CA ALA A 178 9.10 27.11 21.31
C ALA A 178 8.86 26.75 19.83
N PRO A 179 8.16 25.65 19.52
CA PRO A 179 7.91 25.21 18.14
C PRO A 179 7.32 26.31 17.23
N ALA A 180 6.39 27.13 17.74
CA ALA A 180 5.81 28.25 16.99
C ALA A 180 6.89 29.28 16.59
N ASP A 181 7.73 29.70 17.56
CA ASP A 181 8.79 30.66 17.31
C ASP A 181 9.85 30.12 16.33
N MET A 182 10.13 28.81 16.39
CA MET A 182 11.08 28.16 15.46
C MET A 182 10.56 28.24 14.03
N VAL A 183 9.29 27.91 13.83
CA VAL A 183 8.64 27.96 12.50
C VAL A 183 8.60 29.39 11.93
N GLU A 184 8.42 30.40 12.78
CA GLU A 184 8.40 31.81 12.36
C GLU A 184 9.79 32.41 12.13
N ARG A 185 10.82 31.88 12.80
CA ARG A 185 12.19 32.40 12.77
C ARG A 185 13.06 31.80 11.69
N TYR A 186 12.84 30.51 11.37
CA TYR A 186 13.67 29.78 10.43
C TYR A 186 12.90 29.48 9.13
N PRO A 187 13.62 29.33 7.99
CA PRO A 187 13.00 28.85 6.76
C PRO A 187 12.24 27.56 7.00
N PHE A 188 10.97 27.50 6.58
CA PHE A 188 10.11 26.34 6.78
C PHE A 188 10.07 25.47 5.53
N ILE A 189 10.51 24.22 5.66
CA ILE A 189 10.44 23.21 4.61
C ILE A 189 9.17 22.41 4.82
N ARG A 190 8.24 22.58 3.90
CA ARG A 190 6.89 22.01 4.00
C ARG A 190 6.79 20.65 3.33
N PHE A 191 6.04 19.75 3.93
CA PHE A 191 5.60 18.53 3.28
C PHE A 191 4.36 18.81 2.39
N ASP A 192 4.28 18.14 1.23
CA ASP A 192 3.26 18.25 0.18
C ASP A 192 1.84 18.39 0.75
N ARG A 193 1.20 19.54 0.50
CA ARG A 193 -0.14 19.90 0.98
C ARG A 193 -1.24 19.02 0.42
N THR A 194 -1.01 18.36 -0.71
CA THR A 194 -1.99 17.49 -1.37
C THR A 194 -2.10 16.12 -0.71
N GLU A 195 -1.16 15.79 0.18
CA GLU A 195 -1.13 14.55 0.93
C GLU A 195 -1.75 14.74 2.33
N HIS A 196 -2.34 13.69 2.89
CA HIS A 196 -2.94 13.76 4.23
C HIS A 196 -1.93 14.19 5.32
N THR A 197 -0.66 13.81 5.17
CA THR A 197 0.41 14.29 6.08
C THR A 197 0.57 15.82 6.01
N GLY A 198 0.47 16.41 4.83
CA GLY A 198 0.50 17.88 4.67
C GLY A 198 -0.71 18.57 5.29
N GLU A 199 -1.90 17.95 5.23
CA GLU A 199 -3.10 18.42 5.96
C GLU A 199 -2.88 18.41 7.48
N LEU A 200 -2.19 17.36 8.03
CA LEU A 200 -1.84 17.29 9.45
C LEU A 200 -0.89 18.42 9.84
N VAL A 201 0.12 18.72 9.00
CA VAL A 201 1.02 19.85 9.19
C VAL A 201 0.25 21.16 9.25
N GLU A 202 -0.66 21.40 8.29
CA GLU A 202 -1.45 22.61 8.22
C GLU A 202 -2.34 22.79 9.47
N ARG A 203 -3.01 21.71 9.91
CA ARG A 203 -3.83 21.75 11.14
C ARG A 203 -2.99 22.04 12.38
N THR A 204 -1.78 21.47 12.43
CA THR A 204 -0.83 21.69 13.55
C THR A 204 -0.37 23.15 13.59
N LEU A 205 0.00 23.73 12.44
CA LEU A 205 0.39 25.14 12.34
C LEU A 205 -0.73 26.08 12.80
N ARG A 206 -1.98 25.81 12.38
CA ARG A 206 -3.14 26.60 12.81
C ARG A 206 -3.36 26.53 14.33
N ARG A 207 -3.20 25.35 14.95
CA ARG A 207 -3.33 25.18 16.41
C ARG A 207 -2.23 25.92 17.17
N LEU A 208 -1.01 25.91 16.64
CA LEU A 208 0.12 26.67 17.19
C LEU A 208 -0.01 28.17 16.94
N ARG A 209 -0.96 28.60 16.10
CA ARG A 209 -1.09 29.98 15.61
C ARG A 209 0.21 30.51 14.98
N ALA A 210 1.03 29.61 14.44
CA ALA A 210 2.33 29.93 13.86
C ALA A 210 2.18 30.30 12.38
N LYS A 211 2.93 31.30 11.94
CA LYS A 211 2.99 31.76 10.55
C LYS A 211 4.37 31.37 9.98
N PRO A 212 4.45 30.26 9.22
CA PRO A 212 5.71 29.77 8.71
C PRO A 212 6.33 30.73 7.68
N GLN A 213 7.65 30.86 7.69
CA GLN A 213 8.40 31.43 6.59
C GLN A 213 8.57 30.35 5.51
N GLU A 214 7.58 30.21 4.65
CA GLU A 214 7.57 29.21 3.58
C GLU A 214 8.81 29.34 2.68
N PHE A 215 9.61 28.29 2.61
CA PHE A 215 10.84 28.28 1.83
C PHE A 215 10.79 27.27 0.68
N LEU A 216 10.32 26.05 0.97
CA LEU A 216 10.30 24.94 0.03
C LEU A 216 9.16 23.99 0.34
N GLU A 217 8.56 23.35 -0.69
CA GLU A 217 7.58 22.30 -0.54
C GLU A 217 8.06 21.03 -1.25
N LEU A 218 8.07 19.89 -0.55
CA LEU A 218 8.55 18.60 -1.03
C LEU A 218 7.62 17.47 -0.61
N ASN A 219 7.66 16.37 -1.36
CA ASN A 219 6.87 15.16 -1.09
C ASN A 219 7.71 13.96 -0.59
N SER A 220 8.95 14.19 -0.19
CA SER A 220 9.86 13.19 0.37
C SER A 220 10.28 13.60 1.79
N ILE A 221 9.87 12.79 2.77
CA ILE A 221 10.24 12.99 4.17
C ILE A 221 11.76 12.89 4.32
N GLU A 222 12.39 11.90 3.69
CA GLU A 222 13.82 11.65 3.74
C GLU A 222 14.62 12.87 3.25
N THR A 223 14.21 13.43 2.12
CA THR A 223 14.86 14.62 1.55
C THR A 223 14.68 15.84 2.45
N ILE A 224 13.49 16.03 3.04
CA ILE A 224 13.24 17.12 3.99
C ILE A 224 14.17 16.99 5.21
N VAL A 225 14.30 15.76 5.76
CA VAL A 225 15.17 15.49 6.90
C VAL A 225 16.64 15.81 6.60
N GLU A 226 17.13 15.43 5.41
CA GLU A 226 18.51 15.78 5.00
C GLU A 226 18.70 17.29 4.91
N LEU A 227 17.77 18.03 4.32
CA LEU A 227 17.85 19.49 4.26
C LEU A 227 17.85 20.14 5.67
N VAL A 228 17.07 19.58 6.61
CA VAL A 228 17.11 20.03 8.01
C VAL A 228 18.47 19.72 8.64
N ARG A 229 19.04 18.53 8.40
CA ARG A 229 20.41 18.16 8.87
C ARG A 229 21.46 19.12 8.37
N ASP A 230 21.32 19.59 7.14
CA ASP A 230 22.26 20.54 6.50
C ASP A 230 22.02 22.00 6.92
N GLY A 231 21.07 22.23 7.83
CA GLY A 231 20.83 23.56 8.38
C GLY A 231 19.99 24.48 7.49
N MET A 232 19.35 23.94 6.44
CA MET A 232 18.60 24.72 5.46
C MET A 232 17.26 25.26 6.00
N GLY A 233 16.78 24.75 7.15
CA GLY A 233 15.53 25.19 7.74
C GLY A 233 14.98 24.22 8.79
N VAL A 234 13.70 24.38 9.10
CA VAL A 234 12.94 23.52 10.02
C VAL A 234 11.76 22.89 9.28
N ALA A 235 11.28 21.75 9.78
CA ALA A 235 10.14 21.05 9.18
C ALA A 235 9.24 20.42 10.24
N MET A 236 7.92 20.38 9.99
CA MET A 236 6.99 19.56 10.76
C MET A 236 6.77 18.25 10.01
N LEU A 237 7.07 17.13 10.66
CA LEU A 237 6.98 15.80 10.09
C LEU A 237 6.44 14.81 11.13
N PRO A 238 5.88 13.66 10.71
CA PRO A 238 5.64 12.56 11.62
C PRO A 238 6.96 12.00 12.12
N ASN A 239 7.06 11.69 13.40
CA ASN A 239 8.21 10.98 13.97
C ASN A 239 8.17 9.54 13.52
N LEU A 240 8.91 9.23 12.48
CA LEU A 240 8.89 7.91 11.85
C LEU A 240 9.47 6.85 12.80
N ALA A 241 8.76 5.76 12.97
CA ALA A 241 9.25 4.62 13.74
C ALA A 241 10.57 4.09 13.15
N ARG A 242 11.59 3.91 14.02
CA ARG A 242 12.89 3.29 13.65
C ARG A 242 13.74 4.04 12.62
N HIS A 243 13.60 5.36 12.52
CA HIS A 243 14.48 6.17 11.65
C HIS A 243 15.64 6.80 12.38
N GLY A 244 15.77 6.56 13.69
CA GLY A 244 16.93 6.97 14.48
C GLY A 244 17.12 8.49 14.64
N TRP A 245 16.09 9.29 14.35
CA TRP A 245 16.21 10.76 14.43
C TRP A 245 16.48 11.27 15.85
N GLU A 246 15.98 10.57 16.87
CA GLU A 246 16.16 10.94 18.29
C GLU A 246 17.64 10.88 18.70
N GLY A 247 18.40 9.95 18.12
CA GLY A 247 19.83 9.78 18.33
C GLY A 247 20.72 10.56 17.35
N ASP A 248 20.16 11.26 16.37
CA ASP A 248 20.95 11.96 15.36
C ASP A 248 21.60 13.23 15.95
N PRO A 249 22.97 13.31 15.97
CA PRO A 249 23.67 14.46 16.54
C PRO A 249 23.46 15.77 15.76
N ARG A 250 22.99 15.72 14.53
CA ARG A 250 22.73 16.88 13.67
C ARG A 250 21.29 17.40 13.80
N LEU A 251 20.39 16.61 14.39
CA LEU A 251 18.97 16.94 14.50
C LEU A 251 18.58 17.28 15.94
N ARG A 252 17.56 18.09 16.05
CA ARG A 252 16.79 18.34 17.26
C ARG A 252 15.32 18.04 16.97
N LEU A 253 14.75 17.11 17.73
CA LEU A 253 13.32 16.84 17.73
C LEU A 253 12.67 17.66 18.84
N LEU A 254 11.67 18.44 18.48
CA LEU A 254 10.86 19.20 19.42
C LEU A 254 9.46 18.60 19.42
N PRO A 255 9.03 17.99 20.53
CA PRO A 255 7.68 17.50 20.65
C PRO A 255 6.71 18.67 20.51
N LEU A 256 5.67 18.46 19.72
CA LEU A 256 4.55 19.38 19.66
C LEU A 256 3.64 19.07 20.85
N ALA A 257 3.08 20.09 21.52
CA ALA A 257 2.28 19.94 22.74
C ALA A 257 1.18 18.87 22.59
N GLN A 258 0.55 18.45 23.69
CA GLN A 258 -0.51 17.38 23.77
C GLN A 258 -1.65 17.50 22.75
N THR A 259 -1.75 18.60 22.03
CA THR A 259 -2.68 18.87 20.92
C THR A 259 -2.16 18.42 19.55
N ALA A 260 -0.92 17.88 19.47
CA ALA A 260 -0.36 17.43 18.20
C ALA A 260 -1.13 16.24 17.66
N GLU A 261 -1.45 16.32 16.39
CA GLU A 261 -2.04 15.19 15.68
C GLU A 261 -0.99 14.09 15.47
N SER A 262 -1.46 12.87 15.34
CA SER A 262 -0.61 11.73 14.96
C SER A 262 -1.02 11.24 13.58
N ARG A 263 -0.04 10.93 12.76
CA ARG A 263 -0.26 10.25 11.50
C ARG A 263 -0.56 8.79 11.79
N GLN A 264 -1.75 8.33 11.41
CA GLN A 264 -2.16 6.94 11.61
C GLN A 264 -1.74 6.11 10.41
N ILE A 265 -1.06 5.01 10.64
CA ILE A 265 -0.70 4.05 9.60
C ILE A 265 -1.61 2.84 9.72
N ALA A 266 -2.19 2.43 8.60
CA ALA A 266 -3.11 1.31 8.54
C ALA A 266 -2.81 0.40 7.36
N LEU A 267 -3.15 -0.86 7.52
CA LEU A 267 -3.26 -1.83 6.45
C LEU A 267 -4.67 -1.72 5.85
N VAL A 268 -4.77 -1.56 4.55
CA VAL A 268 -6.02 -1.52 3.81
C VAL A 268 -6.12 -2.71 2.86
N GLN A 269 -7.27 -3.35 2.82
CA GLN A 269 -7.60 -4.44 1.92
C GLN A 269 -9.08 -4.39 1.53
N LEU A 270 -9.46 -5.11 0.48
CA LEU A 270 -10.87 -5.31 0.18
C LEU A 270 -11.54 -6.16 1.26
N ARG A 271 -12.81 -5.89 1.55
CA ARG A 271 -13.62 -6.71 2.46
C ARG A 271 -13.73 -8.18 2.00
N THR A 272 -13.65 -8.38 0.70
CA THR A 272 -13.72 -9.69 0.03
C THR A 272 -12.34 -10.15 -0.44
N ALA A 273 -11.27 -9.77 0.25
CA ALA A 273 -9.90 -10.12 -0.13
C ALA A 273 -9.71 -11.65 -0.16
N ALA A 274 -9.29 -12.16 -1.31
CA ALA A 274 -9.11 -13.59 -1.54
C ALA A 274 -7.95 -14.21 -0.75
N ARG A 275 -7.05 -13.37 -0.23
CA ARG A 275 -5.83 -13.76 0.52
C ARG A 275 -5.80 -13.16 1.90
N ALA A 276 -6.97 -13.00 2.52
CA ALA A 276 -7.13 -12.34 3.81
C ALA A 276 -6.26 -12.96 4.92
N GLU A 277 -6.02 -14.28 4.89
CA GLU A 277 -5.18 -14.98 5.87
C GLU A 277 -3.72 -14.54 5.78
N ILE A 278 -3.14 -14.49 4.56
CA ILE A 278 -1.75 -14.03 4.36
C ILE A 278 -1.65 -12.54 4.71
N ILE A 279 -2.62 -11.72 4.29
CA ILE A 279 -2.64 -10.28 4.58
C ILE A 279 -2.69 -10.05 6.09
N THR A 280 -3.52 -10.81 6.81
CA THR A 280 -3.62 -10.73 8.28
C THR A 280 -2.31 -11.14 8.93
N ALA A 281 -1.69 -12.24 8.48
CA ALA A 281 -0.41 -12.70 9.00
C ALA A 281 0.70 -11.66 8.77
N VAL A 282 0.78 -11.03 7.59
CA VAL A 282 1.72 -9.93 7.31
C VAL A 282 1.46 -8.75 8.24
N GLY A 283 0.20 -8.37 8.47
CA GLY A 283 -0.17 -7.30 9.41
C GLY A 283 0.27 -7.59 10.84
N GLN A 284 0.09 -8.81 11.31
CA GLN A 284 0.55 -9.26 12.64
C GLN A 284 2.07 -9.20 12.77
N GLN A 285 2.80 -9.71 11.77
CA GLN A 285 4.27 -9.64 11.74
C GLN A 285 4.77 -8.20 11.66
N PHE A 286 4.05 -7.34 10.94
CA PHE A 286 4.37 -5.92 10.86
C PHE A 286 4.31 -5.24 12.24
N VAL A 287 3.24 -5.47 12.99
CA VAL A 287 3.08 -4.93 14.35
C VAL A 287 4.13 -5.53 15.30
N ALA A 288 4.36 -6.85 15.24
CA ALA A 288 5.38 -7.52 16.03
C ALA A 288 6.78 -6.97 15.76
N ALA A 289 7.11 -6.71 14.49
CA ALA A 289 8.38 -6.12 14.10
C ALA A 289 8.60 -4.69 14.65
N LEU A 290 7.54 -3.94 14.96
CA LEU A 290 7.64 -2.62 15.60
C LEU A 290 7.91 -2.71 17.10
N ALA A 291 7.50 -3.79 17.75
CA ALA A 291 7.62 -3.99 19.19
C ALA A 291 9.02 -4.45 19.65
N VAL A 292 9.84 -4.99 18.73
CA VAL A 292 11.21 -5.44 19.05
C VAL A 292 12.14 -4.21 19.10
N PRO A 293 12.82 -3.89 20.21
CA PRO A 293 13.86 -2.85 20.23
C PRO A 293 15.01 -3.22 19.28
N ASP A 294 15.67 -2.20 18.70
CA ASP A 294 16.91 -2.41 17.91
C ASP A 294 18.06 -2.87 18.77
#